data_def7b238bb57be8636ce5ab639174206
#
_entry.id   def7b238bb57be8636ce5ab639174206
#
_cell.length_a   1.000
_cell.length_b   1.000
_cell.length_c   1.000
_cell.angle_alpha   90.00
_cell.angle_beta   90.00
_cell.angle_gamma   90.00
#
_symmetry.space_group_name_H-M   'P 1'
#
loop_
_entity.id
_entity.type
_entity.pdbx_description
1 polymer ?
#
loop_
_entity_poly.entity_id
_entity_poly.type
_entity_poly.pdbx_seq_one_letter_code
_entity_poly.pdbx_strand_id
1 'polypeptide(L)'
;MNIKSAFIRKRGEKFHVYVEYVEEETGKNKQKSYGSYEKKKDAEKHLIEIKSTINNNKFVAPNSVTLVERCYIYLEEKKDDFSPYTLRNRRSVIRNHIEPFFGDMKLIDISPNILQTYVNKIYKKYSLNSAKNSISFLTALLHEAYRLREIQEDVSSFVITPNKKDTSVTNFYTKEEAQLLLERCLDTDLAIPIYFMLGLGLRFGEAVGVRWCDVQLNEGIINVKQTMVHVDGKVTFKSPKTNKSKRRLTAPTELIILLKEEKLRQNKLKLQGILKNELDLICLNKKFQPWTQQKFFKPFKRLLESNNLRYIKLHELRHTNATLMLLSGTNIKTISERLGHTDIKITMNKYSHVLEEMDKEASENLSKILFK
;
A
#
# COMPACT_ATOMS: atom_id res chain seq x y z
N MET A 1 -20.45 -28.68 0.51
CA MET A 1 -20.39 -30.09 0.09
C MET A 1 -20.92 -30.97 1.20
N ASN A 2 -22.06 -31.63 0.99
CA ASN A 2 -22.68 -32.48 2.02
C ASN A 2 -22.23 -33.94 1.80
N ILE A 3 -21.37 -34.44 2.73
CA ILE A 3 -20.79 -35.79 2.63
C ILE A 3 -21.76 -36.81 3.19
N LYS A 4 -22.05 -37.84 2.40
CA LYS A 4 -22.96 -38.92 2.79
C LYS A 4 -22.22 -40.11 3.40
N SER A 5 -21.16 -40.56 2.74
CA SER A 5 -20.43 -41.77 3.17
C SER A 5 -19.00 -41.81 2.63
N ALA A 6 -18.15 -42.58 3.29
CA ALA A 6 -16.82 -42.96 2.77
C ALA A 6 -16.65 -44.47 2.88
N PHE A 7 -16.17 -45.11 1.79
CA PHE A 7 -16.07 -46.54 1.69
C PHE A 7 -14.93 -46.99 0.75
N ILE A 8 -14.56 -48.27 0.83
CA ILE A 8 -13.57 -48.86 -0.05
C ILE A 8 -14.27 -49.67 -1.13
N ARG A 9 -13.79 -49.56 -2.37
CA ARG A 9 -14.21 -50.37 -3.52
C ARG A 9 -12.97 -50.97 -4.19
N LYS A 10 -12.97 -52.29 -4.43
CA LYS A 10 -11.94 -52.96 -5.23
C LYS A 10 -12.20 -52.70 -6.72
N ARG A 11 -11.20 -52.24 -7.45
CA ARG A 11 -11.21 -52.14 -8.93
C ARG A 11 -9.93 -52.73 -9.49
N GLY A 12 -10.07 -53.84 -10.23
CA GLY A 12 -8.93 -54.64 -10.67
C GLY A 12 -8.16 -55.18 -9.44
N GLU A 13 -6.86 -54.98 -9.41
CA GLU A 13 -5.99 -55.44 -8.31
C GLU A 13 -5.86 -54.46 -7.16
N LYS A 14 -6.44 -53.20 -7.30
CA LYS A 14 -6.27 -52.12 -6.32
C LYS A 14 -7.53 -51.84 -5.54
N PHE A 15 -7.32 -51.37 -4.30
CA PHE A 15 -8.36 -50.89 -3.38
C PHE A 15 -8.42 -49.41 -3.43
N HIS A 16 -9.60 -48.85 -3.79
CA HIS A 16 -9.83 -47.42 -3.90
C HIS A 16 -10.72 -46.95 -2.74
N VAL A 17 -10.33 -45.85 -2.10
CA VAL A 17 -11.14 -45.17 -1.09
C VAL A 17 -12.01 -44.14 -1.81
N TYR A 18 -13.32 -44.23 -1.64
CA TYR A 18 -14.31 -43.29 -2.22
C TYR A 18 -14.99 -42.50 -1.12
N VAL A 19 -15.28 -41.25 -1.46
CA VAL A 19 -16.20 -40.38 -0.66
C VAL A 19 -17.39 -40.08 -1.57
N GLU A 20 -18.59 -40.27 -1.03
CA GLU A 20 -19.84 -39.91 -1.67
C GLU A 20 -20.38 -38.60 -1.06
N TYR A 21 -20.73 -37.67 -1.93
CA TYR A 21 -21.23 -36.35 -1.54
C TYR A 21 -22.33 -35.85 -2.43
N VAL A 22 -23.11 -34.90 -1.94
CA VAL A 22 -24.11 -34.16 -2.73
C VAL A 22 -23.46 -32.92 -3.31
N GLU A 23 -23.49 -32.78 -4.64
CA GLU A 23 -23.06 -31.56 -5.31
C GLU A 23 -24.10 -30.45 -5.10
N GLU A 24 -23.68 -29.33 -4.51
CA GLU A 24 -24.59 -28.25 -4.12
C GLU A 24 -25.31 -27.59 -5.30
N GLU A 25 -24.64 -27.49 -6.46
CA GLU A 25 -25.22 -26.87 -7.66
C GLU A 25 -26.29 -27.73 -8.33
N THR A 26 -26.13 -29.04 -8.31
CA THR A 26 -27.01 -29.96 -9.05
C THR A 26 -27.89 -30.81 -8.16
N GLY A 27 -27.61 -30.87 -6.86
CA GLY A 27 -28.30 -31.74 -5.90
C GLY A 27 -28.07 -33.23 -6.11
N LYS A 28 -27.19 -33.62 -7.05
CA LYS A 28 -26.92 -35.02 -7.40
C LYS A 28 -25.81 -35.62 -6.52
N ASN A 29 -25.96 -36.93 -6.23
CA ASN A 29 -24.92 -37.69 -5.56
C ASN A 29 -23.76 -37.93 -6.51
N LYS A 30 -22.57 -37.58 -6.09
CA LYS A 30 -21.29 -37.88 -6.78
C LYS A 30 -20.36 -38.67 -5.90
N GLN A 31 -19.55 -39.54 -6.52
CA GLN A 31 -18.52 -40.34 -5.87
C GLN A 31 -17.16 -39.95 -6.45
N LYS A 32 -16.20 -39.65 -5.57
CA LYS A 32 -14.82 -39.30 -5.95
C LYS A 32 -13.86 -40.22 -5.21
N SER A 33 -12.84 -40.75 -5.95
CA SER A 33 -11.76 -41.54 -5.35
C SER A 33 -10.73 -40.64 -4.70
N TYR A 34 -10.33 -40.97 -3.49
CA TYR A 34 -9.39 -40.23 -2.67
C TYR A 34 -8.07 -40.97 -2.42
N GLY A 35 -7.91 -42.15 -2.97
CA GLY A 35 -6.69 -42.91 -2.89
C GLY A 35 -6.84 -44.29 -3.56
N SER A 36 -5.72 -44.86 -4.02
CA SER A 36 -5.63 -46.16 -4.62
C SER A 36 -4.45 -46.92 -4.00
N TYR A 37 -4.72 -48.10 -3.49
CA TYR A 37 -3.78 -48.89 -2.68
C TYR A 37 -3.70 -50.35 -3.22
N GLU A 38 -2.52 -50.91 -3.16
CA GLU A 38 -2.32 -52.32 -3.52
C GLU A 38 -2.81 -53.26 -2.40
N LYS A 39 -2.66 -52.84 -1.15
CA LYS A 39 -3.08 -53.64 0.02
C LYS A 39 -4.35 -53.07 0.63
N LYS A 40 -5.30 -53.95 0.96
CA LYS A 40 -6.56 -53.56 1.63
C LYS A 40 -6.32 -52.84 2.96
N LYS A 41 -5.33 -53.25 3.74
CA LYS A 41 -4.98 -52.68 5.04
C LYS A 41 -4.58 -51.18 4.94
N ASP A 42 -3.91 -50.78 3.86
CA ASP A 42 -3.52 -49.40 3.64
C ASP A 42 -4.72 -48.52 3.24
N ALA A 43 -5.63 -49.08 2.43
CA ALA A 43 -6.89 -48.45 2.12
C ALA A 43 -7.78 -48.28 3.38
N GLU A 44 -7.80 -49.26 4.27
CA GLU A 44 -8.55 -49.19 5.53
C GLU A 44 -8.00 -48.13 6.48
N LYS A 45 -6.68 -47.99 6.60
CA LYS A 45 -6.05 -46.90 7.38
C LYS A 45 -6.48 -45.56 6.84
N HIS A 46 -6.36 -45.35 5.53
CA HIS A 46 -6.74 -44.05 4.93
C HIS A 46 -8.26 -43.78 5.05
N LEU A 47 -9.11 -44.84 4.96
CA LEU A 47 -10.54 -44.67 5.20
C LEU A 47 -10.85 -44.20 6.64
N ILE A 48 -10.13 -44.73 7.63
CA ILE A 48 -10.29 -44.33 9.04
C ILE A 48 -9.89 -42.86 9.19
N GLU A 49 -8.78 -42.43 8.59
CA GLU A 49 -8.34 -41.04 8.59
C GLU A 49 -9.39 -40.11 7.94
N ILE A 50 -9.90 -40.49 6.75
CA ILE A 50 -10.97 -39.74 6.06
C ILE A 50 -12.22 -39.64 6.95
N LYS A 51 -12.67 -40.75 7.55
CA LYS A 51 -13.85 -40.76 8.43
C LYS A 51 -13.63 -39.89 9.66
N SER A 52 -12.43 -39.92 10.24
CA SER A 52 -12.08 -39.05 11.36
C SER A 52 -12.14 -37.57 10.97
N THR A 53 -11.61 -37.20 9.80
CA THR A 53 -11.67 -35.80 9.32
C THR A 53 -13.11 -35.37 8.99
N ILE A 54 -13.94 -36.27 8.46
CA ILE A 54 -15.37 -36.01 8.22
C ILE A 54 -16.11 -35.77 9.54
N ASN A 55 -15.94 -36.65 10.52
CA ASN A 55 -16.61 -36.57 11.82
C ASN A 55 -16.21 -35.30 12.61
N ASN A 56 -14.98 -34.86 12.43
CA ASN A 56 -14.45 -33.62 13.04
C ASN A 56 -14.77 -32.37 12.22
N ASN A 57 -15.58 -32.46 11.17
CA ASN A 57 -15.86 -31.36 10.24
C ASN A 57 -14.60 -30.71 9.61
N LYS A 58 -13.50 -31.46 9.53
CA LYS A 58 -12.21 -31.00 8.95
C LYS A 58 -11.94 -31.56 7.55
N PHE A 59 -12.86 -32.33 6.99
CA PHE A 59 -12.65 -32.90 5.68
C PHE A 59 -12.67 -31.83 4.59
N VAL A 60 -11.58 -31.77 3.83
CA VAL A 60 -11.43 -30.92 2.64
C VAL A 60 -11.32 -31.82 1.41
N ALA A 61 -12.20 -31.60 0.44
CA ALA A 61 -12.10 -32.33 -0.82
C ALA A 61 -10.80 -31.94 -1.53
N PRO A 62 -10.02 -32.95 -2.04
CA PRO A 62 -8.87 -32.62 -2.85
C PRO A 62 -9.26 -31.73 -4.01
N ASN A 63 -8.73 -30.54 -4.01
CA ASN A 63 -8.90 -29.55 -5.08
C ASN A 63 -7.63 -29.56 -5.93
N SER A 64 -7.78 -29.54 -7.25
CA SER A 64 -6.66 -29.46 -8.18
C SER A 64 -6.13 -28.04 -8.38
N VAL A 65 -6.78 -27.05 -7.78
CA VAL A 65 -6.43 -25.63 -7.90
C VAL A 65 -5.04 -25.38 -7.29
N THR A 66 -4.18 -24.77 -8.07
CA THR A 66 -2.86 -24.35 -7.60
C THR A 66 -2.98 -23.11 -6.71
N LEU A 67 -1.97 -22.88 -5.86
CA LEU A 67 -1.91 -21.68 -5.06
C LEU A 67 -1.95 -20.42 -5.93
N VAL A 68 -1.27 -20.43 -7.08
CA VAL A 68 -1.21 -19.30 -8.01
C VAL A 68 -2.59 -19.03 -8.62
N GLU A 69 -3.29 -20.05 -9.09
CA GLU A 69 -4.67 -19.91 -9.58
C GLU A 69 -5.59 -19.36 -8.50
N ARG A 70 -5.49 -19.87 -7.27
CA ARG A 70 -6.29 -19.37 -6.14
C ARG A 70 -5.99 -17.90 -5.82
N CYS A 71 -4.74 -17.46 -5.99
CA CYS A 71 -4.38 -16.04 -5.86
C CYS A 71 -5.13 -15.16 -6.89
N TYR A 72 -5.22 -15.59 -8.13
CA TYR A 72 -5.96 -14.84 -9.16
C TYR A 72 -7.47 -14.86 -8.92
N ILE A 73 -8.03 -16.00 -8.52
CA ILE A 73 -9.45 -16.12 -8.12
C ILE A 73 -9.75 -15.14 -6.98
N TYR A 74 -8.92 -15.11 -5.93
CA TYR A 74 -9.07 -14.20 -4.80
C TYR A 74 -9.06 -12.72 -5.22
N LEU A 75 -8.21 -12.34 -6.18
CA LEU A 75 -8.20 -10.96 -6.69
C LEU A 75 -9.47 -10.62 -7.46
N GLU A 76 -10.07 -11.57 -8.16
CA GLU A 76 -11.31 -11.34 -8.90
C GLU A 76 -12.51 -11.25 -7.94
N GLU A 77 -12.57 -12.13 -6.93
CA GLU A 77 -13.58 -12.09 -5.86
C GLU A 77 -13.56 -10.76 -5.08
N LYS A 78 -12.37 -10.21 -4.84
CA LYS A 78 -12.16 -8.96 -4.08
C LYS A 78 -11.96 -7.72 -4.95
N LYS A 79 -12.29 -7.78 -6.24
CA LYS A 79 -11.99 -6.67 -7.17
C LYS A 79 -12.67 -5.37 -6.78
N ASP A 80 -13.89 -5.44 -6.24
CA ASP A 80 -14.67 -4.26 -5.85
C ASP A 80 -14.21 -3.68 -4.51
N ASP A 81 -13.59 -4.50 -3.65
CA ASP A 81 -13.00 -4.08 -2.37
C ASP A 81 -11.66 -3.38 -2.55
N PHE A 82 -10.93 -3.69 -3.63
CA PHE A 82 -9.60 -3.17 -3.86
C PHE A 82 -9.57 -1.99 -4.84
N SER A 83 -8.73 -1.02 -4.53
CA SER A 83 -8.46 0.03 -5.51
C SER A 83 -7.75 -0.55 -6.74
N PRO A 84 -7.91 0.05 -7.96
CA PRO A 84 -7.19 -0.38 -9.16
C PRO A 84 -5.66 -0.44 -8.96
N TYR A 85 -5.09 0.50 -8.19
CA TYR A 85 -3.68 0.48 -7.82
C TYR A 85 -3.33 -0.73 -6.95
N THR A 86 -4.19 -1.07 -5.98
CA THR A 86 -3.99 -2.25 -5.11
C THR A 86 -4.04 -3.54 -5.93
N LEU A 87 -5.01 -3.67 -6.84
CA LEU A 87 -5.11 -4.83 -7.73
C LEU A 87 -3.87 -4.99 -8.60
N ARG A 88 -3.39 -3.90 -9.23
CA ARG A 88 -2.15 -3.92 -10.02
C ARG A 88 -0.95 -4.36 -9.18
N ASN A 89 -0.81 -3.82 -7.97
CA ASN A 89 0.28 -4.18 -7.07
C ASN A 89 0.19 -5.66 -6.64
N ARG A 90 -1.01 -6.15 -6.30
CA ARG A 90 -1.22 -7.57 -5.95
C ARG A 90 -0.92 -8.51 -7.12
N ARG A 91 -1.36 -8.18 -8.34
CA ARG A 91 -0.97 -8.93 -9.55
C ARG A 91 0.54 -8.96 -9.76
N SER A 92 1.23 -7.84 -9.52
CA SER A 92 2.69 -7.78 -9.57
C SER A 92 3.35 -8.66 -8.51
N VAL A 93 2.80 -8.69 -7.29
CA VAL A 93 3.28 -9.58 -6.21
C VAL A 93 3.11 -11.06 -6.60
N ILE A 94 1.97 -11.43 -7.16
CA ILE A 94 1.76 -12.82 -7.61
C ILE A 94 2.82 -13.19 -8.62
N ARG A 95 2.95 -12.42 -9.71
CA ARG A 95 3.87 -12.72 -10.82
C ARG A 95 5.34 -12.73 -10.41
N ASN A 96 5.77 -11.77 -9.59
CA ASN A 96 7.19 -11.57 -9.31
C ASN A 96 7.67 -12.28 -8.04
N HIS A 97 6.77 -12.62 -7.12
CA HIS A 97 7.16 -13.16 -5.81
C HIS A 97 6.57 -14.55 -5.56
N ILE A 98 5.28 -14.78 -5.85
CA ILE A 98 4.58 -16.02 -5.49
C ILE A 98 4.77 -17.07 -6.57
N GLU A 99 4.41 -16.78 -7.79
CA GLU A 99 4.49 -17.71 -8.94
C GLU A 99 5.91 -18.30 -9.14
N PRO A 100 7.03 -17.53 -9.03
CA PRO A 100 8.37 -18.11 -9.18
C PRO A 100 8.80 -19.07 -8.07
N PHE A 101 8.06 -19.13 -6.96
CA PHE A 101 8.36 -20.03 -5.85
C PHE A 101 7.43 -21.23 -5.81
N PHE A 102 6.13 -21.00 -5.96
CA PHE A 102 5.12 -22.04 -5.80
C PHE A 102 4.76 -22.75 -7.10
N GLY A 103 4.90 -22.07 -8.28
CA GLY A 103 4.59 -22.68 -9.57
C GLY A 103 3.23 -23.37 -9.59
N ASP A 104 3.24 -24.65 -9.99
CA ASP A 104 2.04 -25.49 -10.08
C ASP A 104 1.68 -26.21 -8.77
N MET A 105 2.27 -25.80 -7.64
CA MET A 105 2.00 -26.41 -6.33
C MET A 105 0.53 -26.21 -5.97
N LYS A 106 -0.16 -27.31 -5.63
CA LYS A 106 -1.57 -27.25 -5.25
C LYS A 106 -1.75 -26.54 -3.92
N LEU A 107 -2.86 -25.83 -3.77
CA LEU A 107 -3.22 -25.12 -2.56
C LEU A 107 -3.21 -26.03 -1.32
N ILE A 108 -3.69 -27.26 -1.45
CA ILE A 108 -3.77 -28.25 -0.37
C ILE A 108 -2.40 -28.82 0.04
N ASP A 109 -1.37 -28.69 -0.81
CA ASP A 109 -0.02 -29.21 -0.55
C ASP A 109 0.86 -28.17 0.19
N ILE A 110 0.33 -26.96 0.45
CA ILE A 110 1.05 -25.90 1.17
C ILE A 110 1.12 -26.24 2.65
N SER A 111 2.28 -26.67 3.10
CA SER A 111 2.55 -26.91 4.53
C SER A 111 3.12 -25.69 5.22
N PRO A 112 3.05 -25.59 6.56
CA PRO A 112 3.71 -24.53 7.32
C PRO A 112 5.21 -24.38 7.00
N ASN A 113 5.90 -25.50 6.79
CA ASN A 113 7.33 -25.50 6.48
C ASN A 113 7.62 -24.89 5.09
N ILE A 114 6.84 -25.24 4.09
CA ILE A 114 6.95 -24.67 2.73
C ILE A 114 6.70 -23.16 2.79
N LEU A 115 5.65 -22.74 3.51
CA LEU A 115 5.32 -21.33 3.67
C LEU A 115 6.43 -20.57 4.40
N GLN A 116 7.00 -21.13 5.48
CA GLN A 116 8.10 -20.51 6.20
C GLN A 116 9.37 -20.41 5.34
N THR A 117 9.65 -21.41 4.51
CA THR A 117 10.77 -21.37 3.54
C THR A 117 10.59 -20.22 2.55
N TYR A 118 9.37 -20.03 2.03
CA TYR A 118 9.03 -18.89 1.19
C TYR A 118 9.27 -17.55 1.92
N VAL A 119 8.76 -17.40 3.15
CA VAL A 119 8.93 -16.20 3.98
C VAL A 119 10.41 -15.86 4.12
N ASN A 120 11.23 -16.82 4.50
CA ASN A 120 12.67 -16.63 4.69
C ASN A 120 13.36 -16.19 3.38
N LYS A 121 13.00 -16.81 2.24
CA LYS A 121 13.54 -16.48 0.92
C LYS A 121 13.17 -15.06 0.49
N ILE A 122 11.91 -14.65 0.70
CA ILE A 122 11.42 -13.32 0.33
C ILE A 122 12.08 -12.23 1.19
N TYR A 123 12.22 -12.44 2.50
CA TYR A 123 12.92 -11.50 3.38
C TYR A 123 14.41 -11.36 3.05
N LYS A 124 15.04 -12.43 2.54
CA LYS A 124 16.45 -12.39 2.13
C LYS A 124 16.64 -11.65 0.79
N LYS A 125 15.71 -11.82 -0.16
CA LYS A 125 15.84 -11.34 -1.53
C LYS A 125 15.34 -9.90 -1.74
N TYR A 126 14.30 -9.49 -1.02
CA TYR A 126 13.61 -8.22 -1.28
C TYR A 126 13.70 -7.23 -0.11
N SER A 127 13.32 -5.99 -0.37
CA SER A 127 13.19 -4.97 0.69
C SER A 127 12.13 -5.38 1.72
N LEU A 128 12.29 -4.90 2.96
CA LEU A 128 11.38 -5.19 4.06
C LEU A 128 9.90 -4.92 3.70
N ASN A 129 9.63 -3.79 3.04
CA ASN A 129 8.27 -3.43 2.64
C ASN A 129 7.71 -4.35 1.55
N SER A 130 8.52 -4.73 0.56
CA SER A 130 8.12 -5.68 -0.48
C SER A 130 7.84 -7.06 0.10
N ALA A 131 8.70 -7.52 1.01
CA ALA A 131 8.53 -8.77 1.72
C ALA A 131 7.23 -8.78 2.54
N LYS A 132 7.04 -7.78 3.41
CA LYS A 132 5.81 -7.64 4.21
C LYS A 132 4.55 -7.60 3.34
N ASN A 133 4.58 -6.89 2.23
CA ASN A 133 3.43 -6.79 1.31
C ASN A 133 3.10 -8.14 0.67
N SER A 134 4.11 -8.90 0.24
CA SER A 134 3.94 -10.23 -0.33
C SER A 134 3.38 -11.23 0.68
N ILE A 135 3.95 -11.26 1.88
CA ILE A 135 3.56 -12.18 2.94
C ILE A 135 2.16 -11.85 3.44
N SER A 136 1.86 -10.58 3.70
CA SER A 136 0.52 -10.14 4.13
C SER A 136 -0.57 -10.50 3.12
N PHE A 137 -0.28 -10.44 1.82
CA PHE A 137 -1.23 -10.88 0.81
C PHE A 137 -1.46 -12.39 0.86
N LEU A 138 -0.36 -13.17 0.91
CA LEU A 138 -0.42 -14.63 0.89
C LEU A 138 -1.08 -15.18 2.18
N THR A 139 -0.74 -14.64 3.34
CA THR A 139 -1.35 -15.06 4.61
C THR A 139 -2.83 -14.73 4.68
N ALA A 140 -3.26 -13.57 4.17
CA ALA A 140 -4.68 -13.22 4.10
C ALA A 140 -5.47 -14.19 3.20
N LEU A 141 -4.89 -14.57 2.04
CA LEU A 141 -5.50 -15.55 1.14
C LEU A 141 -5.59 -16.93 1.79
N LEU A 142 -4.50 -17.41 2.41
CA LEU A 142 -4.49 -18.73 3.05
C LEU A 142 -5.45 -18.80 4.24
N HIS A 143 -5.54 -17.73 5.02
CA HIS A 143 -6.54 -17.62 6.10
C HIS A 143 -7.97 -17.69 5.54
N GLU A 144 -8.25 -17.00 4.43
CA GLU A 144 -9.58 -17.08 3.78
C GLU A 144 -9.84 -18.47 3.21
N ALA A 145 -8.85 -19.11 2.56
CA ALA A 145 -8.97 -20.47 2.08
C ALA A 145 -9.28 -21.48 3.22
N TYR A 146 -8.68 -21.29 4.39
CA TYR A 146 -9.02 -22.07 5.58
C TYR A 146 -10.47 -21.82 6.04
N ARG A 147 -10.90 -20.56 6.11
CA ARG A 147 -12.29 -20.22 6.46
C ARG A 147 -13.31 -20.81 5.49
N LEU A 148 -12.96 -20.85 4.21
CA LEU A 148 -13.81 -21.44 3.16
C LEU A 148 -13.68 -22.98 3.07
N ARG A 149 -12.86 -23.59 3.95
CA ARG A 149 -12.58 -25.04 3.96
C ARG A 149 -11.99 -25.56 2.65
N GLU A 150 -11.17 -24.74 2.02
CA GLU A 150 -10.37 -25.13 0.85
C GLU A 150 -9.07 -25.83 1.25
N ILE A 151 -8.59 -25.59 2.49
CA ILE A 151 -7.46 -26.25 3.16
C ILE A 151 -7.87 -26.71 4.55
N GLN A 152 -7.18 -27.75 5.05
CA GLN A 152 -7.53 -28.39 6.33
C GLN A 152 -7.06 -27.62 7.55
N GLU A 153 -5.98 -26.84 7.42
CA GLU A 153 -5.30 -26.15 8.50
C GLU A 153 -4.98 -24.72 8.09
N ASP A 154 -5.08 -23.78 9.03
CA ASP A 154 -4.65 -22.40 8.79
C ASP A 154 -3.11 -22.30 8.87
N VAL A 155 -2.46 -22.66 7.76
CA VAL A 155 -1.00 -22.61 7.65
C VAL A 155 -0.44 -21.19 7.81
N SER A 156 -1.27 -20.17 7.64
CA SER A 156 -0.84 -18.77 7.79
C SER A 156 -0.54 -18.39 9.24
N SER A 157 -1.17 -19.08 10.20
CA SER A 157 -0.99 -18.85 11.64
C SER A 157 0.40 -19.25 12.14
N PHE A 158 1.10 -20.12 11.43
CA PHE A 158 2.44 -20.61 11.79
C PHE A 158 3.57 -19.71 11.23
N VAL A 159 3.25 -18.68 10.47
CA VAL A 159 4.27 -17.83 9.86
C VAL A 159 5.01 -16.99 10.90
N ILE A 160 6.30 -17.21 11.00
CA ILE A 160 7.21 -16.41 11.81
C ILE A 160 7.94 -15.44 10.86
N THR A 161 7.69 -14.15 11.04
CA THR A 161 8.38 -13.12 10.26
C THR A 161 9.71 -12.76 10.92
N PRO A 162 10.83 -12.72 10.15
CA PRO A 162 12.11 -12.30 10.68
C PRO A 162 12.05 -10.90 11.28
N ASN A 163 12.65 -10.71 12.45
CA ASN A 163 12.73 -9.42 13.13
C ASN A 163 13.80 -8.54 12.45
N LYS A 164 13.50 -8.11 11.22
CA LYS A 164 14.35 -7.19 10.46
C LYS A 164 13.93 -5.77 10.78
N LYS A 165 14.76 -5.02 11.49
CA LYS A 165 14.52 -3.59 11.75
C LYS A 165 14.53 -2.83 10.42
N ASP A 166 13.60 -1.91 10.28
CA ASP A 166 13.63 -0.96 9.18
C ASP A 166 14.77 0.03 9.45
N THR A 167 15.87 -0.11 8.73
CA THR A 167 17.03 0.77 8.80
C THR A 167 16.90 1.96 7.84
N SER A 168 15.75 2.15 7.21
CA SER A 168 15.53 3.28 6.32
C SER A 168 15.52 4.58 7.13
N VAL A 169 16.62 5.31 7.08
CA VAL A 169 16.69 6.68 7.59
C VAL A 169 15.73 7.53 6.79
N THR A 170 14.84 8.24 7.47
CA THR A 170 13.95 9.20 6.82
C THR A 170 14.81 10.36 6.32
N ASN A 171 14.95 10.47 5.01
CA ASN A 171 15.71 11.54 4.39
C ASN A 171 14.88 12.83 4.40
N PHE A 172 15.46 13.94 4.81
CA PHE A 172 14.82 15.27 4.79
C PHE A 172 15.89 16.34 4.50
N TYR A 173 15.50 17.45 3.94
CA TYR A 173 16.37 18.59 3.69
C TYR A 173 16.59 19.43 4.95
N THR A 174 17.78 19.99 5.07
CA THR A 174 18.03 21.08 6.02
C THR A 174 17.23 22.33 5.64
N LYS A 175 17.21 23.32 6.51
CA LYS A 175 16.54 24.59 6.23
C LYS A 175 17.11 25.25 4.96
N GLU A 176 18.43 25.26 4.83
CA GLU A 176 19.17 25.86 3.70
C GLU A 176 18.88 25.13 2.39
N GLU A 177 18.90 23.80 2.40
CA GLU A 177 18.55 22.98 1.23
C GLU A 177 17.08 23.21 0.81
N ALA A 178 16.19 23.30 1.78
CA ALA A 178 14.76 23.55 1.52
C ALA A 178 14.53 24.95 0.92
N GLN A 179 15.20 25.97 1.46
CA GLN A 179 15.16 27.34 0.95
C GLN A 179 15.72 27.43 -0.47
N LEU A 180 16.87 26.80 -0.71
CA LEU A 180 17.46 26.76 -2.04
C LEU A 180 16.55 26.07 -3.06
N LEU A 181 15.89 24.96 -2.70
CA LEU A 181 14.92 24.30 -3.58
C LEU A 181 13.74 25.21 -3.91
N LEU A 182 13.17 25.91 -2.91
CA LEU A 182 12.05 26.83 -3.13
C LEU A 182 12.44 27.99 -4.04
N GLU A 183 13.64 28.56 -3.87
CA GLU A 183 14.16 29.62 -4.74
C GLU A 183 14.36 29.14 -6.17
N ARG A 184 15.04 28.01 -6.36
CA ARG A 184 15.42 27.51 -7.68
C ARG A 184 14.25 26.91 -8.49
N CYS A 185 13.13 26.62 -7.86
CA CYS A 185 11.97 26.12 -8.57
C CYS A 185 11.02 27.21 -9.09
N LEU A 186 11.15 28.49 -8.66
CA LEU A 186 10.18 29.58 -8.94
C LEU A 186 9.85 29.75 -10.44
N ASP A 187 10.85 29.75 -11.30
CA ASP A 187 10.68 29.94 -12.75
C ASP A 187 10.30 28.65 -13.51
N THR A 188 9.84 27.64 -12.75
CA THR A 188 9.48 26.35 -13.34
C THR A 188 8.01 26.00 -13.10
N ASP A 189 7.46 25.12 -13.93
CA ASP A 189 6.12 24.54 -13.70
C ASP A 189 6.07 23.56 -12.52
N LEU A 190 7.20 23.33 -11.84
CA LEU A 190 7.32 22.53 -10.61
C LEU A 190 7.10 23.37 -9.34
N ALA A 191 7.14 24.70 -9.42
CA ALA A 191 7.11 25.59 -8.25
C ALA A 191 5.92 25.32 -7.35
N ILE A 192 4.71 25.44 -7.84
CA ILE A 192 3.49 25.29 -7.03
C ILE A 192 3.38 23.89 -6.41
N PRO A 193 3.56 22.77 -7.15
CA PRO A 193 3.60 21.46 -6.53
C PRO A 193 4.66 21.32 -5.42
N ILE A 194 5.87 21.88 -5.61
CA ILE A 194 6.93 21.84 -4.59
C ILE A 194 6.54 22.66 -3.38
N TYR A 195 6.02 23.88 -3.56
CA TYR A 195 5.50 24.72 -2.47
C TYR A 195 4.37 24.05 -1.71
N PHE A 196 3.46 23.35 -2.38
CA PHE A 196 2.42 22.57 -1.71
C PHE A 196 2.99 21.41 -0.87
N MET A 197 3.96 20.69 -1.40
CA MET A 197 4.57 19.56 -0.68
C MET A 197 5.47 20.03 0.47
N LEU A 198 6.31 21.03 0.24
CA LEU A 198 7.29 21.50 1.21
C LEU A 198 6.70 22.54 2.17
N GLY A 199 5.90 23.47 1.68
CA GLY A 199 5.31 24.55 2.51
C GLY A 199 4.07 24.11 3.31
N LEU A 200 3.25 23.21 2.77
CA LEU A 200 2.02 22.73 3.41
C LEU A 200 2.06 21.26 3.84
N GLY A 201 3.11 20.52 3.50
CA GLY A 201 3.22 19.11 3.82
C GLY A 201 2.24 18.21 3.04
N LEU A 202 1.76 18.63 1.86
CA LEU A 202 0.84 17.83 1.07
C LEU A 202 1.53 16.58 0.48
N ARG A 203 0.77 15.50 0.33
CA ARG A 203 1.21 14.36 -0.49
C ARG A 203 1.21 14.78 -1.96
N PHE A 204 2.07 14.19 -2.79
CA PHE A 204 2.13 14.54 -4.22
C PHE A 204 0.75 14.58 -4.89
N GLY A 205 -0.04 13.51 -4.74
CA GLY A 205 -1.39 13.45 -5.32
C GLY A 205 -2.38 14.47 -4.75
N GLU A 206 -2.20 14.90 -3.49
CA GLU A 206 -2.95 16.02 -2.90
C GLU A 206 -2.50 17.33 -3.53
N ALA A 207 -1.18 17.58 -3.60
CA ALA A 207 -0.59 18.80 -4.14
C ALA A 207 -1.03 19.08 -5.59
N VAL A 208 -0.89 18.08 -6.48
CA VAL A 208 -1.28 18.24 -7.88
C VAL A 208 -2.79 18.15 -8.11
N GLY A 209 -3.55 17.71 -7.10
CA GLY A 209 -5.00 17.59 -7.12
C GLY A 209 -5.75 18.79 -6.55
N VAL A 210 -5.07 19.86 -6.07
CA VAL A 210 -5.73 21.08 -5.58
C VAL A 210 -6.36 21.83 -6.77
N ARG A 211 -7.62 22.24 -6.59
CA ARG A 211 -8.39 23.01 -7.58
C ARG A 211 -8.55 24.45 -7.11
N TRP A 212 -8.81 25.35 -8.04
CA TRP A 212 -9.06 26.76 -7.74
C TRP A 212 -10.26 26.97 -6.82
N CYS A 213 -11.32 26.16 -6.97
CA CYS A 213 -12.49 26.21 -6.09
C CYS A 213 -12.21 25.78 -4.65
N ASP A 214 -11.06 25.15 -4.37
CA ASP A 214 -10.65 24.71 -3.02
C ASP A 214 -9.73 25.73 -2.33
N VAL A 215 -9.42 26.88 -2.99
CA VAL A 215 -8.49 27.90 -2.46
C VAL A 215 -9.21 29.23 -2.25
N GLN A 216 -9.09 29.79 -1.05
CA GLN A 216 -9.55 31.11 -0.64
C GLN A 216 -8.33 32.05 -0.59
N LEU A 217 -8.01 32.67 -1.76
CA LEU A 217 -6.78 33.45 -1.91
C LEU A 217 -6.69 34.68 -0.98
N ASN A 218 -7.81 35.30 -0.66
CA ASN A 218 -7.84 36.48 0.22
C ASN A 218 -7.62 36.12 1.69
N GLU A 219 -8.08 34.91 2.08
CA GLU A 219 -7.97 34.39 3.44
C GLU A 219 -6.69 33.57 3.64
N GLY A 220 -5.96 33.28 2.58
CA GLY A 220 -4.78 32.42 2.62
C GLY A 220 -5.09 30.97 2.99
N ILE A 221 -6.27 30.45 2.61
CA ILE A 221 -6.74 29.13 3.02
C ILE A 221 -6.81 28.17 1.87
N ILE A 222 -6.32 26.96 2.10
CA ILE A 222 -6.36 25.85 1.17
C ILE A 222 -7.07 24.66 1.80
N ASN A 223 -8.14 24.19 1.14
CA ASN A 223 -8.93 23.05 1.57
C ASN A 223 -8.44 21.79 0.84
N VAL A 224 -7.83 20.86 1.57
CA VAL A 224 -7.41 19.56 1.01
C VAL A 224 -8.58 18.59 1.08
N LYS A 225 -9.28 18.40 -0.05
CA LYS A 225 -10.52 17.59 -0.12
C LYS A 225 -10.36 16.30 -0.91
N GLN A 226 -9.32 16.19 -1.73
CA GLN A 226 -9.15 15.08 -2.66
C GLN A 226 -7.69 14.78 -2.95
N THR A 227 -7.46 13.60 -3.52
CA THR A 227 -6.16 13.16 -4.02
C THR A 227 -6.32 12.79 -5.49
N MET A 228 -5.55 13.43 -6.35
CA MET A 228 -5.48 13.05 -7.76
C MET A 228 -4.64 11.77 -7.90
N VAL A 229 -5.18 10.80 -8.61
CA VAL A 229 -4.52 9.56 -8.98
C VAL A 229 -4.60 9.35 -10.48
N HIS A 230 -3.60 8.68 -11.03
CA HIS A 230 -3.56 8.35 -12.44
C HIS A 230 -3.67 6.84 -12.60
N VAL A 231 -4.76 6.38 -13.20
CA VAL A 231 -5.07 4.96 -13.39
C VAL A 231 -5.40 4.73 -14.86
N ASP A 232 -4.72 3.78 -15.48
CA ASP A 232 -4.95 3.34 -16.86
C ASP A 232 -5.02 4.50 -17.89
N GLY A 233 -4.09 5.45 -17.76
CA GLY A 233 -4.01 6.60 -18.62
C GLY A 233 -4.96 7.76 -18.31
N LYS A 234 -5.88 7.58 -17.35
CA LYS A 234 -6.89 8.59 -16.97
C LYS A 234 -6.59 9.20 -15.61
N VAL A 235 -6.88 10.51 -15.50
CA VAL A 235 -6.87 11.22 -14.22
C VAL A 235 -8.18 10.91 -13.49
N THR A 236 -8.07 10.53 -12.23
CA THR A 236 -9.21 10.24 -11.36
C THR A 236 -8.97 10.90 -9.99
N PHE A 237 -10.03 11.41 -9.38
CA PHE A 237 -9.98 11.96 -8.05
C PHE A 237 -10.53 10.96 -7.05
N LYS A 238 -9.78 10.74 -5.97
CA LYS A 238 -10.24 9.94 -4.84
C LYS A 238 -10.51 10.84 -3.66
N SER A 239 -11.66 10.67 -3.06
CA SER A 239 -11.90 11.23 -1.72
C SER A 239 -10.88 10.64 -0.75
N PRO A 240 -10.42 11.41 0.22
CA PRO A 240 -9.60 10.89 1.30
C PRO A 240 -10.31 9.72 1.99
N LYS A 241 -9.56 8.66 2.31
CA LYS A 241 -10.12 7.43 2.93
C LYS A 241 -10.82 7.66 4.27
N THR A 242 -10.53 8.77 4.94
CA THR A 242 -11.13 9.13 6.23
C THR A 242 -11.51 10.61 6.24
N ASN A 243 -12.53 10.98 7.01
CA ASN A 243 -12.92 12.38 7.20
C ASN A 243 -11.79 13.24 7.80
N LYS A 244 -10.91 12.65 8.63
CA LYS A 244 -9.72 13.31 9.19
C LYS A 244 -8.67 13.73 8.14
N SER A 245 -8.73 13.12 6.95
CA SER A 245 -7.82 13.48 5.85
C SER A 245 -8.28 14.72 5.09
N LYS A 246 -9.56 15.11 5.21
CA LYS A 246 -10.05 16.42 4.75
C LYS A 246 -9.61 17.46 5.78
N ARG A 247 -8.88 18.46 5.36
CA ARG A 247 -8.33 19.47 6.25
C ARG A 247 -8.23 20.83 5.61
N ARG A 248 -8.31 21.85 6.43
CA ARG A 248 -8.14 23.26 6.07
C ARG A 248 -6.75 23.68 6.53
N LEU A 249 -5.96 24.27 5.65
CA LEU A 249 -4.59 24.69 5.92
C LEU A 249 -4.45 26.18 5.63
N THR A 250 -3.84 26.90 6.55
CA THR A 250 -3.36 28.25 6.30
C THR A 250 -2.04 28.16 5.53
N ALA A 251 -1.96 28.84 4.40
CA ALA A 251 -0.80 28.89 3.53
C ALA A 251 0.14 30.05 3.91
N PRO A 252 1.46 29.87 3.72
CA PRO A 252 2.42 30.97 3.81
C PRO A 252 2.12 32.07 2.78
N THR A 253 2.48 33.30 3.12
CA THR A 253 2.24 34.48 2.27
C THR A 253 2.86 34.33 0.89
N GLU A 254 4.07 33.80 0.82
CA GLU A 254 4.83 33.56 -0.43
C GLU A 254 4.08 32.61 -1.38
N LEU A 255 3.47 31.56 -0.83
CA LEU A 255 2.65 30.65 -1.61
C LEU A 255 1.38 31.36 -2.13
N ILE A 256 0.75 32.23 -1.34
CA ILE A 256 -0.44 32.96 -1.78
C ILE A 256 -0.10 33.95 -2.91
N ILE A 257 1.04 34.61 -2.84
CA ILE A 257 1.54 35.48 -3.92
C ILE A 257 1.71 34.65 -5.21
N LEU A 258 2.42 33.54 -5.14
CA LEU A 258 2.64 32.64 -6.26
C LEU A 258 1.31 32.13 -6.87
N LEU A 259 0.33 31.80 -6.02
CA LEU A 259 -1.00 31.38 -6.47
C LEU A 259 -1.79 32.50 -7.13
N LYS A 260 -1.69 33.74 -6.67
CA LYS A 260 -2.32 34.91 -7.32
C LYS A 260 -1.75 35.13 -8.71
N GLU A 261 -0.43 35.08 -8.87
CA GLU A 261 0.24 35.20 -10.17
C GLU A 261 -0.17 34.08 -11.12
N GLU A 262 -0.19 32.86 -10.66
CA GLU A 262 -0.62 31.70 -11.46
C GLU A 262 -2.10 31.82 -11.87
N LYS A 263 -2.97 32.32 -10.98
CA LYS A 263 -4.38 32.56 -11.31
C LYS A 263 -4.53 33.56 -12.46
N LEU A 264 -3.79 34.68 -12.38
CA LEU A 264 -3.77 35.68 -13.43
C LEU A 264 -3.24 35.09 -14.76
N ARG A 265 -2.14 34.33 -14.70
CA ARG A 265 -1.56 33.66 -15.86
C ARG A 265 -2.55 32.70 -16.51
N GLN A 266 -3.20 31.82 -15.73
CA GLN A 266 -4.18 30.87 -16.26
C GLN A 266 -5.41 31.56 -16.84
N ASN A 267 -5.91 32.63 -16.19
CA ASN A 267 -7.04 33.40 -16.70
C ASN A 267 -6.72 34.07 -18.05
N LYS A 268 -5.53 34.65 -18.19
CA LYS A 268 -5.07 35.21 -19.48
C LYS A 268 -5.04 34.18 -20.59
N LEU A 269 -4.50 32.99 -20.32
CA LEU A 269 -4.42 31.87 -21.26
C LEU A 269 -5.82 31.31 -21.62
N LYS A 270 -6.74 31.29 -20.65
CA LYS A 270 -8.14 30.92 -20.91
C LYS A 270 -8.84 31.88 -21.83
N LEU A 271 -8.66 33.20 -21.61
CA LEU A 271 -9.22 34.25 -22.46
C LEU A 271 -8.68 34.21 -23.92
N GLN A 272 -7.40 33.80 -24.06
CA GLN A 272 -6.77 33.62 -25.37
C GLN A 272 -7.17 32.31 -26.07
N GLY A 273 -7.99 31.46 -25.43
CA GLY A 273 -8.38 30.14 -25.97
C GLY A 273 -7.26 29.08 -25.95
N ILE A 274 -6.11 29.41 -25.32
CA ILE A 274 -4.93 28.50 -25.25
C ILE A 274 -5.10 27.43 -24.19
N LEU A 275 -5.69 27.79 -23.04
CA LEU A 275 -5.83 26.88 -21.88
C LEU A 275 -7.27 26.38 -21.77
N LYS A 276 -7.44 25.05 -21.89
CA LYS A 276 -8.65 24.35 -21.46
C LYS A 276 -8.35 23.60 -20.15
N ASN A 277 -8.83 24.12 -19.03
CA ASN A 277 -8.65 23.53 -17.71
C ASN A 277 -10.00 23.13 -17.10
N GLU A 278 -10.62 22.10 -17.68
CA GLU A 278 -11.94 21.58 -17.27
C GLU A 278 -11.93 21.01 -15.83
N LEU A 279 -10.79 20.51 -15.39
CA LEU A 279 -10.61 19.97 -14.04
C LEU A 279 -10.36 21.05 -12.98
N ASP A 280 -10.28 22.32 -13.37
CA ASP A 280 -10.00 23.48 -12.52
C ASP A 280 -8.72 23.35 -11.67
N LEU A 281 -7.71 22.61 -12.16
CA LEU A 281 -6.47 22.34 -11.45
C LEU A 281 -5.56 23.56 -11.41
N ILE A 282 -4.89 23.75 -10.28
CA ILE A 282 -3.85 24.78 -10.10
C ILE A 282 -2.55 24.31 -10.77
N CYS A 283 -2.16 23.07 -10.53
CA CYS A 283 -0.88 22.52 -10.95
C CYS A 283 -0.98 21.88 -12.34
N LEU A 284 -0.53 22.58 -13.35
CA LEU A 284 -0.44 22.09 -14.72
C LEU A 284 1.03 22.10 -15.19
N ASN A 285 1.39 21.18 -16.05
CA ASN A 285 2.71 21.17 -16.69
C ASN A 285 2.78 22.17 -17.87
N LYS A 286 3.97 22.34 -18.46
CA LYS A 286 4.20 23.23 -19.62
C LYS A 286 3.28 22.98 -20.83
N LYS A 287 2.68 21.78 -20.92
CA LYS A 287 1.70 21.40 -21.95
C LYS A 287 0.26 21.57 -21.48
N PHE A 288 0.03 22.27 -20.38
CA PHE A 288 -1.29 22.46 -19.75
C PHE A 288 -2.00 21.16 -19.35
N GLN A 289 -1.25 20.10 -19.08
CA GLN A 289 -1.79 18.81 -18.69
C GLN A 289 -1.58 18.58 -17.20
N PRO A 290 -2.46 17.77 -16.55
CA PRO A 290 -2.26 17.34 -15.17
C PRO A 290 -0.92 16.62 -14.99
N TRP A 291 -0.28 16.89 -13.87
CA TRP A 291 0.94 16.21 -13.49
C TRP A 291 0.66 14.76 -13.08
N THR A 292 1.43 13.82 -13.63
CA THR A 292 1.56 12.47 -13.07
C THR A 292 2.89 12.34 -12.37
N GLN A 293 2.99 11.43 -11.41
CA GLN A 293 4.25 11.22 -10.69
C GLN A 293 5.41 10.86 -11.64
N GLN A 294 5.13 10.09 -12.69
CA GLN A 294 6.13 9.71 -13.70
C GLN A 294 6.62 10.90 -14.52
N LYS A 295 5.68 11.79 -14.94
CA LYS A 295 6.02 13.00 -15.70
C LYS A 295 6.76 14.04 -14.84
N PHE A 296 6.44 14.11 -13.55
CA PHE A 296 7.05 15.03 -12.60
C PHE A 296 8.48 14.61 -12.21
N PHE A 297 8.75 13.32 -12.13
CA PHE A 297 10.00 12.78 -11.64
C PHE A 297 11.24 13.27 -12.39
N LYS A 298 11.22 13.20 -13.74
CA LYS A 298 12.39 13.59 -14.56
C LYS A 298 12.72 15.08 -14.46
N PRO A 299 11.76 16.03 -14.63
CA PRO A 299 12.02 17.45 -14.43
C PRO A 299 12.49 17.77 -13.00
N PHE A 300 11.88 17.15 -11.98
CA PHE A 300 12.28 17.34 -10.58
C PHE A 300 13.74 16.89 -10.34
N LYS A 301 14.10 15.69 -10.82
CA LYS A 301 15.47 15.19 -10.71
C LYS A 301 16.46 16.13 -11.38
N ARG A 302 16.15 16.64 -12.59
CA ARG A 302 17.01 17.62 -13.28
C ARG A 302 17.14 18.92 -12.49
N LEU A 303 16.06 19.43 -11.89
CA LEU A 303 16.11 20.61 -11.04
C LEU A 303 17.07 20.42 -9.87
N LEU A 304 17.06 19.26 -9.21
CA LEU A 304 17.98 18.97 -8.12
C LEU A 304 19.43 18.90 -8.60
N GLU A 305 19.68 18.17 -9.68
CA GLU A 305 21.02 17.98 -10.25
C GLU A 305 21.64 19.30 -10.73
N SER A 306 20.86 20.16 -11.43
CA SER A 306 21.34 21.45 -11.92
C SER A 306 21.62 22.48 -10.83
N ASN A 307 21.16 22.27 -9.61
CA ASN A 307 21.38 23.16 -8.47
C ASN A 307 22.23 22.52 -7.36
N ASN A 308 22.91 21.41 -7.65
CA ASN A 308 23.74 20.68 -6.70
C ASN A 308 23.01 20.26 -5.40
N LEU A 309 21.69 20.07 -5.48
CA LEU A 309 20.89 19.54 -4.39
C LEU A 309 20.98 18.01 -4.37
N ARG A 310 21.20 17.43 -3.20
CA ARG A 310 21.15 15.97 -3.07
C ARG A 310 19.76 15.42 -3.45
N TYR A 311 19.75 14.23 -3.99
CA TYR A 311 18.49 13.60 -4.38
C TYR A 311 17.59 13.35 -3.17
N ILE A 312 16.31 13.76 -3.28
CA ILE A 312 15.25 13.52 -2.33
C ILE A 312 14.00 13.01 -3.05
N LYS A 313 13.26 12.08 -2.45
CA LYS A 313 12.00 11.61 -3.02
C LYS A 313 10.90 12.63 -2.77
N LEU A 314 9.90 12.70 -3.67
CA LEU A 314 8.79 13.64 -3.52
C LEU A 314 8.07 13.56 -2.16
N HIS A 315 7.92 12.34 -1.62
CA HIS A 315 7.29 12.17 -0.31
C HIS A 315 8.17 12.68 0.85
N GLU A 316 9.47 12.74 0.64
CA GLU A 316 10.43 13.23 1.61
C GLU A 316 10.42 14.77 1.74
N LEU A 317 9.86 15.51 0.74
CA LEU A 317 9.57 16.94 0.89
C LEU A 317 8.51 17.20 1.99
N ARG A 318 7.53 16.35 2.09
CA ARG A 318 6.56 16.38 3.19
C ARG A 318 7.23 16.00 4.53
N HIS A 319 8.20 15.10 4.52
CA HIS A 319 8.98 14.81 5.72
C HIS A 319 9.82 16.00 6.14
N THR A 320 10.44 16.70 5.17
CA THR A 320 11.15 17.95 5.41
C THR A 320 10.24 18.99 6.07
N ASN A 321 9.02 19.21 5.54
CA ASN A 321 8.04 20.11 6.16
C ASN A 321 7.77 19.76 7.63
N ALA A 322 7.49 18.48 7.90
CA ALA A 322 7.20 18.05 9.27
C ALA A 322 8.40 18.20 10.21
N THR A 323 9.60 17.83 9.74
CA THR A 323 10.84 17.98 10.53
C THR A 323 11.14 19.45 10.82
N LEU A 324 11.07 20.34 9.83
CA LEU A 324 11.30 21.76 10.03
C LEU A 324 10.27 22.40 10.96
N MET A 325 9.00 22.01 10.88
CA MET A 325 7.97 22.44 11.84
C MET A 325 8.26 21.95 13.26
N LEU A 326 8.75 20.71 13.40
CA LEU A 326 9.10 20.16 14.71
C LEU A 326 10.30 20.91 15.31
N LEU A 327 11.35 21.12 14.53
CA LEU A 327 12.53 21.90 14.92
C LEU A 327 12.22 23.37 15.23
N SER A 328 11.15 23.93 14.64
CA SER A 328 10.67 25.27 14.99
C SER A 328 9.81 25.32 16.27
N GLY A 329 9.69 24.21 17.01
CA GLY A 329 8.91 24.10 18.23
C GLY A 329 7.42 23.91 18.04
N THR A 330 6.95 23.62 16.81
CA THR A 330 5.52 23.38 16.57
C THR A 330 5.07 22.10 17.26
N ASN A 331 3.95 22.16 17.99
CA ASN A 331 3.38 21.02 18.69
C ASN A 331 3.10 19.86 17.74
N ILE A 332 3.50 18.65 18.12
CA ILE A 332 3.39 17.43 17.30
C ILE A 332 1.94 17.09 16.91
N LYS A 333 0.95 17.45 17.75
CA LYS A 333 -0.47 17.28 17.43
C LYS A 333 -0.86 18.20 16.26
N THR A 334 -0.45 19.45 16.27
CA THR A 334 -0.66 20.40 15.17
C THR A 334 -0.03 19.91 13.88
N ILE A 335 1.22 19.37 13.94
CA ILE A 335 1.89 18.77 12.80
C ILE A 335 1.09 17.59 12.26
N SER A 336 0.65 16.68 13.12
CA SER A 336 -0.15 15.50 12.74
C SER A 336 -1.46 15.90 12.05
N GLU A 337 -2.16 16.91 12.57
CA GLU A 337 -3.40 17.45 11.98
C GLU A 337 -3.15 18.10 10.62
N ARG A 338 -2.13 18.96 10.51
CA ARG A 338 -1.74 19.59 9.23
C ARG A 338 -1.37 18.57 8.17
N LEU A 339 -0.66 17.51 8.55
CA LEU A 339 -0.31 16.42 7.66
C LEU A 339 -1.53 15.52 7.32
N GLY A 340 -2.58 15.50 8.13
CA GLY A 340 -3.72 14.61 7.98
C GLY A 340 -3.34 13.15 8.26
N HIS A 341 -2.61 12.91 9.35
CA HIS A 341 -2.39 11.58 9.88
C HIS A 341 -3.60 11.14 10.70
N THR A 342 -4.03 9.90 10.52
CA THR A 342 -5.17 9.33 11.26
C THR A 342 -4.83 9.06 12.73
N ASP A 343 -3.56 8.80 13.01
CA ASP A 343 -3.01 8.55 14.34
C ASP A 343 -1.72 9.36 14.54
N ILE A 344 -1.62 10.06 15.66
CA ILE A 344 -0.44 10.84 16.07
C ILE A 344 0.81 9.94 16.22
N LYS A 345 0.62 8.67 16.57
CA LYS A 345 1.70 7.67 16.67
C LYS A 345 2.50 7.55 15.37
N ILE A 346 1.84 7.74 14.21
CA ILE A 346 2.52 7.73 12.91
C ILE A 346 3.57 8.86 12.85
N THR A 347 3.22 10.05 13.34
CA THR A 347 4.12 11.20 13.42
C THR A 347 5.21 10.97 14.45
N MET A 348 4.87 10.54 15.65
CA MET A 348 5.83 10.24 16.72
C MET A 348 6.88 9.23 16.31
N ASN A 349 6.45 8.06 15.81
CA ASN A 349 7.36 6.99 15.40
C ASN A 349 8.29 7.40 14.25
N LYS A 350 7.81 8.28 13.37
CA LYS A 350 8.57 8.69 12.19
C LYS A 350 9.61 9.77 12.48
N TYR A 351 9.38 10.56 13.50
CA TYR A 351 10.25 11.68 13.88
C TYR A 351 10.86 11.53 15.28
N SER A 352 10.91 10.28 15.80
CA SER A 352 11.46 9.97 17.13
C SER A 352 12.88 10.48 17.31
N HIS A 353 13.73 10.32 16.30
CA HIS A 353 15.12 10.80 16.33
C HIS A 353 15.23 12.33 16.49
N VAL A 354 14.34 13.09 15.85
CA VAL A 354 14.28 14.56 15.99
C VAL A 354 13.81 14.93 17.40
N LEU A 355 12.85 14.19 17.95
CA LEU A 355 12.36 14.39 19.32
C LEU A 355 13.46 14.10 20.35
N GLU A 356 14.31 13.10 20.14
CA GLU A 356 15.46 12.81 21.00
C GLU A 356 16.52 13.94 20.97
N GLU A 357 16.76 14.55 19.80
CA GLU A 357 17.64 15.71 19.68
C GLU A 357 17.06 16.93 20.41
N MET A 358 15.76 17.19 20.25
CA MET A 358 15.05 18.27 20.95
C MET A 358 15.05 18.07 22.48
N ASP A 359 14.95 16.84 22.96
CA ASP A 359 15.00 16.54 24.41
C ASP A 359 16.39 16.88 25.00
N LYS A 360 17.46 16.56 24.29
CA LYS A 360 18.82 16.95 24.68
C LYS A 360 18.97 18.48 24.76
N GLU A 361 18.51 19.18 23.73
CA GLU A 361 18.57 20.64 23.68
C GLU A 361 17.71 21.28 24.80
N ALA A 362 16.52 20.73 25.06
CA ALA A 362 15.67 21.15 26.17
C ALA A 362 16.35 20.95 27.52
N SER A 363 17.03 19.81 27.72
CA SER A 363 17.79 19.52 28.95
C SER A 363 18.94 20.50 29.15
N GLU A 364 19.70 20.83 28.08
CA GLU A 364 20.78 21.83 28.14
C GLU A 364 20.23 23.22 28.46
N ASN A 365 19.12 23.60 27.85
CA ASN A 365 18.48 24.93 28.12
C ASN A 365 17.98 25.00 29.56
N LEU A 366 17.36 23.93 30.05
CA LEU A 366 16.91 23.87 31.48
C LEU A 366 18.09 23.95 32.42
N SER A 367 19.20 23.26 32.11
CA SER A 367 20.44 23.34 32.89
C SER A 367 20.98 24.78 32.99
N LYS A 368 20.98 25.53 31.89
CA LYS A 368 21.37 26.95 31.87
C LYS A 368 20.47 27.86 32.71
N ILE A 369 19.19 27.47 32.85
CA ILE A 369 18.21 28.25 33.64
C ILE A 369 18.32 27.94 35.13
N LEU A 370 18.45 26.65 35.49
CA LEU A 370 18.35 26.21 36.89
C LEU A 370 19.69 26.18 37.63
N PHE A 371 20.80 25.94 36.92
CA PHE A 371 22.10 25.62 37.51
C PHE A 371 23.21 26.65 37.16
N LYS A 372 22.80 27.91 36.90
CA LYS A 372 23.71 29.05 36.73
C LYS A 372 24.12 29.62 38.08
#